data_05ad02c59752e9d27d2f3a99315ca872
#
_entry.id   05ad02c59752e9d27d2f3a99315ca872
#
_cell.length_a   1.000
_cell.length_b   1.000
_cell.length_c   1.000
_cell.angle_alpha   90.00
_cell.angle_beta   90.00
_cell.angle_gamma   90.00
#
_symmetry.space_group_name_H-M   'P 1'
#
loop_
_entity.id
_entity.type
_entity.pdbx_description
1 polymer ?
#
loop_
_entity_poly.entity_id
_entity_poly.type
_entity_poly.pdbx_seq_one_letter_code
_entity_poly.pdbx_strand_id
1 'polypeptide(L)'
;MIGLFALCVLLWLSWPRPWLVIRHEGDPRWALPGEAGTRFTLRWMHSVEKEDWEEWFQVQSNGSIIITGTRFKTFGAGVPAHAGKETHLKAGWVVMTGIDRVVDPLAAQAAMAEHYRLIYDGHTLMLSRHNPPPILTFSVEYASVWSLLPALIRSWWAFEPRAAL
;
A
#
# COMPACT_ATOMS: atom_id res chain seq x y z
N MET A 1 0.25 38.90 -15.48
CA MET A 1 0.47 37.49 -15.84
C MET A 1 0.87 36.60 -14.65
N ILE A 2 1.79 37.00 -13.78
CA ILE A 2 2.25 36.20 -12.59
C ILE A 2 1.10 35.90 -11.63
N GLY A 3 0.21 36.86 -11.35
CA GLY A 3 -0.91 36.66 -10.41
C GLY A 3 -1.95 35.65 -10.90
N LEU A 4 -2.24 35.62 -12.19
CA LEU A 4 -3.17 34.65 -12.78
C LEU A 4 -2.59 33.24 -12.72
N PHE A 5 -1.29 33.07 -13.02
CA PHE A 5 -0.61 31.78 -12.92
C PHE A 5 -0.61 31.26 -11.48
N ALA A 6 -0.28 32.13 -10.50
CA ALA A 6 -0.31 31.76 -9.09
C ALA A 6 -1.72 31.32 -8.64
N LEU A 7 -2.76 32.03 -9.08
CA LEU A 7 -4.15 31.66 -8.78
C LEU A 7 -4.51 30.28 -9.38
N CYS A 8 -4.14 30.01 -10.63
CA CYS A 8 -4.37 28.69 -11.25
C CYS A 8 -3.68 27.56 -10.49
N VAL A 9 -2.44 27.75 -10.03
CA VAL A 9 -1.71 26.76 -9.22
C VAL A 9 -2.41 26.54 -7.89
N LEU A 10 -2.84 27.58 -7.19
CA LEU A 10 -3.56 27.48 -5.93
C LEU A 10 -4.87 26.71 -6.10
N LEU A 11 -5.64 27.02 -7.12
CA LEU A 11 -6.89 26.31 -7.46
C LEU A 11 -6.61 24.84 -7.76
N TRP A 12 -5.57 24.54 -8.56
CA TRP A 12 -5.16 23.17 -8.88
C TRP A 12 -4.74 22.37 -7.64
N LEU A 13 -4.00 22.95 -6.71
CA LEU A 13 -3.59 22.34 -5.45
C LEU A 13 -4.77 22.16 -4.47
N SER A 14 -5.81 22.99 -4.58
CA SER A 14 -7.02 22.91 -3.77
C SER A 14 -8.04 21.92 -4.31
N TRP A 15 -7.90 21.47 -5.56
CA TRP A 15 -8.85 20.55 -6.19
C TRP A 15 -8.71 19.16 -5.57
N PRO A 16 -9.81 18.56 -5.04
CA PRO A 16 -9.77 17.23 -4.48
C PRO A 16 -9.45 16.19 -5.54
N ARG A 17 -8.52 15.29 -5.20
CA ARG A 17 -8.14 14.15 -6.05
C ARG A 17 -7.97 12.89 -5.19
N PRO A 18 -8.02 11.68 -5.79
CA PRO A 18 -7.89 10.46 -5.04
C PRO A 18 -6.45 10.23 -4.58
N TRP A 19 -6.29 9.93 -3.28
CA TRP A 19 -5.03 9.59 -2.65
C TRP A 19 -5.15 8.25 -1.94
N LEU A 20 -4.19 7.37 -2.11
CA LEU A 20 -3.98 6.23 -1.22
C LEU A 20 -3.37 6.78 0.08
N VAL A 21 -4.19 6.85 1.12
CA VAL A 21 -3.79 7.38 2.44
C VAL A 21 -3.54 6.23 3.39
N ILE A 22 -2.39 6.29 4.07
CA ILE A 22 -2.00 5.33 5.11
C ILE A 22 -2.08 6.05 6.44
N ARG A 23 -2.96 5.56 7.33
CA ARG A 23 -3.22 6.16 8.64
C ARG A 23 -2.69 5.30 9.78
N HIS A 24 -2.31 5.95 10.85
CA HIS A 24 -2.03 5.37 12.15
C HIS A 24 -2.82 6.14 13.19
N GLU A 25 -3.66 5.44 13.96
CA GLU A 25 -4.54 6.04 14.98
C GLU A 25 -5.41 7.20 14.44
N GLY A 26 -5.85 7.09 13.19
CA GLY A 26 -6.65 8.11 12.52
C GLY A 26 -5.84 9.21 11.83
N ASP A 27 -4.56 9.39 12.15
CA ASP A 27 -3.72 10.42 11.55
C ASP A 27 -3.09 9.97 10.23
N PRO A 28 -3.13 10.78 9.15
CA PRO A 28 -2.47 10.46 7.89
C PRO A 28 -0.94 10.50 8.05
N ARG A 29 -0.32 9.33 7.96
CA ARG A 29 1.14 9.18 8.03
C ARG A 29 1.78 9.36 6.68
N TRP A 30 1.21 8.73 5.64
CA TRP A 30 1.68 8.81 4.26
C TRP A 30 0.50 8.95 3.32
N ALA A 31 0.72 9.64 2.21
CA ALA A 31 -0.24 9.78 1.12
C ALA A 31 0.49 9.62 -0.22
N LEU A 32 -0.12 8.88 -1.13
CA LEU A 32 0.39 8.56 -2.45
C LEU A 32 -0.73 8.76 -3.47
N PRO A 33 -0.45 8.98 -4.77
CA PRO A 33 -1.49 8.94 -5.79
C PRO A 33 -2.33 7.67 -5.69
N GLY A 34 -3.64 7.79 -5.75
CA GLY A 34 -4.59 6.68 -5.52
C GLY A 34 -5.69 6.59 -6.57
N GLU A 35 -5.37 6.91 -7.85
CA GLU A 35 -6.32 6.82 -8.95
C GLU A 35 -6.75 5.37 -9.23
N ALA A 36 -7.87 5.22 -9.90
CA ALA A 36 -8.33 3.91 -10.39
C ALA A 36 -7.24 3.20 -11.20
N GLY A 37 -7.01 1.92 -10.88
CA GLY A 37 -5.94 1.14 -11.49
C GLY A 37 -4.59 1.20 -10.75
N THR A 38 -4.41 2.12 -9.79
CA THR A 38 -3.21 2.17 -8.96
C THR A 38 -2.98 0.80 -8.30
N ARG A 39 -1.75 0.30 -8.40
CA ARG A 39 -1.34 -0.98 -7.82
C ARG A 39 -0.27 -0.78 -6.76
N PHE A 40 -0.35 -1.56 -5.70
CA PHE A 40 0.68 -1.60 -4.66
C PHE A 40 0.79 -3.00 -4.06
N THR A 41 1.89 -3.26 -3.38
CA THR A 41 2.18 -4.55 -2.76
C THR A 41 2.52 -4.33 -1.29
N LEU A 42 1.93 -5.12 -0.40
CA LEU A 42 2.45 -5.32 0.93
C LEU A 42 3.34 -6.56 0.93
N ARG A 43 4.53 -6.43 1.52
CA ARG A 43 5.48 -7.52 1.70
C ARG A 43 5.94 -7.56 3.14
N TRP A 44 5.98 -8.76 3.71
CA TRP A 44 6.49 -9.00 5.06
C TRP A 44 7.09 -10.39 5.17
N MET A 45 7.79 -10.65 6.25
CA MET A 45 8.25 -11.98 6.62
C MET A 45 7.17 -12.65 7.48
N HIS A 46 6.70 -13.83 7.07
CA HIS A 46 5.72 -14.60 7.86
C HIS A 46 6.30 -14.97 9.23
N SER A 47 5.53 -14.74 10.30
CA SER A 47 6.03 -14.85 11.68
C SER A 47 6.45 -16.27 12.08
N VAL A 48 5.81 -17.30 11.53
CA VAL A 48 6.08 -18.72 11.82
C VAL A 48 7.12 -19.28 10.86
N GLU A 49 6.85 -19.20 9.55
CA GLU A 49 7.67 -19.81 8.50
C GLU A 49 8.99 -19.06 8.25
N LYS A 50 9.11 -17.81 8.74
CA LYS A 50 10.28 -16.93 8.50
C LYS A 50 10.62 -16.70 7.04
N GLU A 51 9.62 -16.81 6.18
CA GLU A 51 9.71 -16.64 4.73
C GLU A 51 8.92 -15.42 4.27
N ASP A 52 9.34 -14.84 3.16
CA ASP A 52 8.66 -13.69 2.58
C ASP A 52 7.25 -14.04 2.08
N TRP A 53 6.31 -13.15 2.37
CA TRP A 53 4.95 -13.14 1.86
C TRP A 53 4.66 -11.82 1.17
N GLU A 54 3.91 -11.85 0.09
CA GLU A 54 3.44 -10.66 -0.62
C GLU A 54 1.95 -10.76 -0.91
N GLU A 55 1.27 -9.63 -0.80
CA GLU A 55 -0.10 -9.44 -1.26
C GLU A 55 -0.17 -8.25 -2.22
N TRP A 56 -0.91 -8.42 -3.31
CA TRP A 56 -1.05 -7.43 -4.37
C TRP A 56 -2.42 -6.81 -4.33
N PHE A 57 -2.45 -5.50 -4.35
CA PHE A 57 -3.67 -4.70 -4.24
C PHE A 57 -3.85 -3.80 -5.46
N GLN A 58 -5.11 -3.47 -5.74
CA GLN A 58 -5.47 -2.53 -6.79
C GLN A 58 -6.62 -1.65 -6.35
N VAL A 59 -6.53 -0.35 -6.66
CA VAL A 59 -7.61 0.63 -6.48
C VAL A 59 -8.62 0.48 -7.62
N GLN A 60 -9.90 0.39 -7.28
CA GLN A 60 -11.00 0.31 -8.22
C GLN A 60 -11.53 1.70 -8.60
N SER A 61 -12.35 1.78 -9.66
CA SER A 61 -12.95 3.04 -10.13
C SER A 61 -13.85 3.73 -9.10
N ASN A 62 -14.42 2.97 -8.18
CA ASN A 62 -15.22 3.49 -7.07
C ASN A 62 -14.39 3.89 -5.83
N GLY A 63 -13.06 3.81 -5.91
CA GLY A 63 -12.14 4.10 -4.81
C GLY A 63 -11.91 2.94 -3.83
N SER A 64 -12.61 1.80 -3.95
CA SER A 64 -12.35 0.66 -3.08
C SER A 64 -11.01 -0.02 -3.41
N ILE A 65 -10.42 -0.69 -2.44
CA ILE A 65 -9.21 -1.49 -2.61
C ILE A 65 -9.59 -2.96 -2.72
N ILE A 66 -9.08 -3.66 -3.72
CA ILE A 66 -9.20 -5.12 -3.84
C ILE A 66 -7.82 -5.78 -3.69
N ILE A 67 -7.80 -6.95 -3.08
CA ILE A 67 -6.67 -7.87 -3.17
C ILE A 67 -6.81 -8.67 -4.47
N THR A 68 -5.79 -8.60 -5.34
CA THR A 68 -5.80 -9.26 -6.65
C THR A 68 -5.06 -10.58 -6.64
N GLY A 69 -4.09 -10.73 -5.74
CA GLY A 69 -3.29 -11.94 -5.63
C GLY A 69 -2.37 -11.93 -4.43
N THR A 70 -1.74 -13.07 -4.20
CA THR A 70 -0.74 -13.26 -3.15
C THR A 70 0.33 -14.22 -3.60
N ARG A 71 1.52 -14.14 -2.98
CA ARG A 71 2.55 -15.18 -3.08
C ARG A 71 3.28 -15.39 -1.77
N PHE A 72 3.66 -16.63 -1.55
CA PHE A 72 4.42 -17.07 -0.37
C PHE A 72 5.26 -18.31 -0.73
N LYS A 73 6.22 -18.70 0.12
CA LYS A 73 7.13 -19.80 -0.22
C LYS A 73 6.68 -21.14 0.34
N THR A 74 6.16 -21.18 1.54
CA THR A 74 5.78 -22.42 2.23
C THR A 74 4.34 -22.38 2.70
N PHE A 75 3.65 -23.53 2.65
CA PHE A 75 2.36 -23.68 3.30
C PHE A 75 2.58 -23.89 4.80
N GLY A 76 1.95 -23.07 5.62
CA GLY A 76 2.05 -23.11 7.07
C GLY A 76 0.81 -22.56 7.76
N ALA A 77 0.93 -22.29 9.07
CA ALA A 77 -0.18 -21.79 9.87
C ALA A 77 -0.69 -20.44 9.36
N GLY A 78 -1.99 -20.35 9.07
CA GLY A 78 -2.63 -19.13 8.57
C GLY A 78 -2.51 -18.90 7.08
N VAL A 79 -1.77 -19.76 6.35
CA VAL A 79 -1.66 -19.67 4.89
C VAL A 79 -2.91 -20.28 4.24
N PRO A 80 -3.57 -19.57 3.30
CA PRO A 80 -4.75 -20.12 2.64
C PRO A 80 -4.37 -21.33 1.77
N ALA A 81 -5.09 -22.44 1.91
CA ALA A 81 -4.91 -23.59 1.04
C ALA A 81 -5.29 -23.28 -0.42
N HIS A 82 -6.32 -22.45 -0.59
CA HIS A 82 -6.79 -21.96 -1.88
C HIS A 82 -7.25 -20.50 -1.71
N ALA A 83 -6.76 -19.63 -2.60
CA ALA A 83 -7.26 -18.26 -2.74
C ALA A 83 -7.28 -17.90 -4.23
N GLY A 84 -8.36 -17.24 -4.66
CA GLY A 84 -8.52 -16.82 -6.05
C GLY A 84 -8.84 -17.95 -7.03
N LYS A 85 -8.66 -17.68 -8.32
CA LYS A 85 -9.05 -18.56 -9.44
C LYS A 85 -7.93 -19.52 -9.83
N GLU A 86 -6.69 -19.13 -9.63
CA GLU A 86 -5.52 -19.88 -10.11
C GLU A 86 -4.45 -19.97 -9.02
N THR A 87 -3.80 -21.12 -8.94
CA THR A 87 -2.64 -21.36 -8.06
C THR A 87 -1.52 -21.99 -8.88
N HIS A 88 -0.34 -21.37 -8.86
CA HIS A 88 0.83 -21.81 -9.60
C HIS A 88 2.06 -21.90 -8.71
N LEU A 89 2.93 -22.86 -8.98
CA LEU A 89 4.29 -22.89 -8.44
C LEU A 89 5.23 -22.24 -9.44
N LYS A 90 5.88 -21.14 -9.03
CA LYS A 90 6.81 -20.40 -9.90
C LYS A 90 8.04 -19.98 -9.12
N ALA A 91 9.22 -20.47 -9.53
CA ALA A 91 10.51 -20.12 -8.94
C ALA A 91 10.55 -20.24 -7.40
N GLY A 92 9.99 -21.31 -6.85
CA GLY A 92 9.93 -21.56 -5.40
C GLY A 92 8.87 -20.75 -4.64
N TRP A 93 7.95 -20.11 -5.36
CA TRP A 93 6.81 -19.40 -4.80
C TRP A 93 5.50 -20.11 -5.15
N VAL A 94 4.62 -20.22 -4.18
CA VAL A 94 3.20 -20.48 -4.42
C VAL A 94 2.57 -19.12 -4.76
N VAL A 95 2.02 -19.00 -5.95
CA VAL A 95 1.40 -17.79 -6.49
C VAL A 95 -0.08 -18.04 -6.67
N MET A 96 -0.92 -17.23 -6.05
CA MET A 96 -2.37 -17.28 -6.19
C MET A 96 -2.88 -15.98 -6.80
N THR A 97 -3.65 -16.06 -7.88
CA THR A 97 -4.17 -14.91 -8.64
C THR A 97 -5.68 -14.97 -8.82
N GLY A 98 -6.29 -13.84 -9.20
CA GLY A 98 -7.73 -13.74 -9.38
C GLY A 98 -8.51 -13.84 -8.07
N ILE A 99 -7.98 -13.30 -6.98
CA ILE A 99 -8.67 -13.26 -5.67
C ILE A 99 -9.83 -12.26 -5.74
N ASP A 100 -9.60 -11.08 -6.29
CA ASP A 100 -10.55 -10.01 -6.63
C ASP A 100 -11.56 -9.69 -5.49
N ARG A 101 -11.09 -9.75 -4.24
CA ARG A 101 -11.89 -9.49 -3.04
C ARG A 101 -11.66 -8.07 -2.53
N VAL A 102 -12.75 -7.35 -2.21
CA VAL A 102 -12.70 -6.04 -1.56
C VAL A 102 -12.13 -6.17 -0.15
N VAL A 103 -11.17 -5.30 0.19
CA VAL A 103 -10.48 -5.20 1.48
C VAL A 103 -10.35 -3.73 1.88
N ASP A 104 -11.46 -3.02 1.95
CA ASP A 104 -11.51 -1.58 2.18
C ASP A 104 -12.33 -1.26 3.45
N PRO A 105 -11.72 -0.60 4.47
CA PRO A 105 -10.29 -0.29 4.56
C PRO A 105 -9.41 -1.52 4.79
N LEU A 106 -8.26 -1.53 4.12
CA LEU A 106 -7.23 -2.53 4.38
C LEU A 106 -6.49 -2.16 5.68
N ALA A 107 -6.32 -3.11 6.59
CA ALA A 107 -5.58 -2.91 7.82
C ALA A 107 -4.43 -3.92 7.97
N ALA A 108 -3.28 -3.45 8.43
CA ALA A 108 -2.10 -4.29 8.69
C ALA A 108 -1.42 -3.86 10.00
N GLN A 109 -1.06 -4.84 10.83
CA GLN A 109 -0.20 -4.61 11.98
C GLN A 109 1.27 -4.75 11.55
N ALA A 110 1.98 -3.62 11.49
CA ALA A 110 3.33 -3.57 10.95
C ALA A 110 4.39 -3.88 12.02
N ALA A 111 4.51 -5.17 12.40
CA ALA A 111 5.48 -5.62 13.39
C ALA A 111 6.93 -5.49 12.86
N MET A 112 7.85 -5.04 13.73
CA MET A 112 9.27 -4.85 13.37
C MET A 112 9.94 -6.16 12.96
N ALA A 113 9.65 -7.25 13.67
CA ALA A 113 10.20 -8.58 13.40
C ALA A 113 9.80 -9.16 12.04
N GLU A 114 8.72 -8.65 11.46
CA GLU A 114 8.18 -9.10 10.18
C GLU A 114 8.60 -8.20 9.00
N HIS A 115 9.30 -7.11 9.26
CA HIS A 115 9.84 -6.21 8.23
C HIS A 115 8.79 -5.75 7.20
N TYR A 116 7.61 -5.31 7.68
CA TYR A 116 6.52 -4.86 6.82
C TYR A 116 6.94 -3.72 5.89
N ARG A 117 6.67 -3.88 4.60
CA ARG A 117 7.03 -2.94 3.53
C ARG A 117 5.86 -2.72 2.60
N LEU A 118 5.68 -1.48 2.18
CA LEU A 118 4.85 -1.12 1.05
C LEU A 118 5.75 -0.93 -0.18
N ILE A 119 5.40 -1.58 -1.28
CA ILE A 119 6.05 -1.39 -2.58
C ILE A 119 5.03 -0.69 -3.48
N TYR A 120 5.39 0.48 -3.95
CA TYR A 120 4.56 1.35 -4.77
C TYR A 120 5.42 2.00 -5.85
N ASP A 121 5.02 1.88 -7.12
CA ASP A 121 5.72 2.45 -8.28
C ASP A 121 7.24 2.23 -8.28
N GLY A 122 7.68 0.99 -8.00
CA GLY A 122 9.09 0.62 -7.98
C GLY A 122 9.87 1.09 -6.75
N HIS A 123 9.26 1.81 -5.82
CA HIS A 123 9.86 2.29 -4.58
C HIS A 123 9.36 1.48 -3.37
N THR A 124 10.17 1.46 -2.32
CA THR A 124 9.85 0.74 -1.08
C THR A 124 9.76 1.70 0.09
N LEU A 125 8.65 1.58 0.85
CA LEU A 125 8.46 2.26 2.12
C LEU A 125 8.46 1.23 3.26
N MET A 126 9.37 1.37 4.21
CA MET A 126 9.39 0.57 5.42
C MET A 126 8.28 1.03 6.37
N LEU A 127 7.33 0.14 6.68
CA LEU A 127 6.19 0.41 7.56
C LEU A 127 6.49 0.07 9.02
N SER A 128 7.29 -0.97 9.27
CA SER A 128 7.66 -1.48 10.60
C SER A 128 8.81 -0.68 11.21
N ARG A 129 8.52 0.50 11.75
CA ARG A 129 9.54 1.38 12.36
C ARG A 129 9.34 1.65 13.84
N HIS A 130 8.29 1.11 14.46
CA HIS A 130 7.90 1.44 15.84
C HIS A 130 7.62 0.20 16.67
N ASN A 131 7.86 0.33 17.97
CA ASN A 131 7.45 -0.64 18.97
C ASN A 131 6.71 0.12 20.11
N PRO A 132 5.43 -0.22 20.42
CA PRO A 132 4.65 -1.34 19.87
C PRO A 132 4.34 -1.21 18.38
N PRO A 133 4.05 -2.33 17.68
CA PRO A 133 3.79 -2.32 16.24
C PRO A 133 2.51 -1.54 15.94
N PRO A 134 2.57 -0.56 15.02
CA PRO A 134 1.38 0.22 14.66
C PRO A 134 0.39 -0.62 13.86
N ILE A 135 -0.89 -0.39 14.10
CA ILE A 135 -1.94 -0.80 13.16
C ILE A 135 -2.09 0.33 12.13
N LEU A 136 -1.80 0.01 10.89
CA LEU A 136 -1.91 0.92 9.77
C LEU A 136 -3.16 0.59 8.96
N THR A 137 -3.94 1.60 8.60
CA THR A 137 -5.09 1.47 7.71
C THR A 137 -4.82 2.14 6.38
N PHE A 138 -5.24 1.51 5.29
CA PHE A 138 -5.07 1.99 3.92
C PHE A 138 -6.46 2.21 3.34
N SER A 139 -6.69 3.39 2.79
CA SER A 139 -7.94 3.76 2.14
C SER A 139 -7.68 4.73 1.00
N VAL A 140 -8.61 4.82 0.06
CA VAL A 140 -8.58 5.89 -0.95
C VAL A 140 -9.48 7.03 -0.49
N GLU A 141 -8.91 8.23 -0.42
CA GLU A 141 -9.58 9.43 0.05
C GLU A 141 -9.48 10.55 -1.00
N TYR A 142 -10.60 11.25 -1.23
CA TYR A 142 -10.60 12.45 -2.06
C TYR A 142 -10.26 13.67 -1.21
N ALA A 143 -9.08 14.23 -1.43
CA ALA A 143 -8.55 15.32 -0.63
C ALA A 143 -7.73 16.31 -1.47
N SER A 144 -7.62 17.56 -1.01
CA SER A 144 -6.70 18.54 -1.60
C SER A 144 -5.25 18.23 -1.18
N VAL A 145 -4.29 18.74 -1.95
CA VAL A 145 -2.86 18.65 -1.58
C VAL A 145 -2.60 19.28 -0.21
N TRP A 146 -3.28 20.39 0.09
CA TRP A 146 -3.09 21.12 1.35
C TRP A 146 -3.48 20.32 2.58
N SER A 147 -4.58 19.55 2.51
CA SER A 147 -5.05 18.74 3.64
C SER A 147 -4.14 17.55 3.95
N LEU A 148 -3.37 17.07 2.98
CA LEU A 148 -2.45 15.95 3.12
C LEU A 148 -0.97 16.35 3.03
N LEU A 149 -0.66 17.64 2.97
CA LEU A 149 0.71 18.13 2.75
C LEU A 149 1.75 17.51 3.68
N PRO A 150 1.53 17.38 5.01
CA PRO A 150 2.50 16.73 5.88
C PRO A 150 2.71 15.24 5.56
N ALA A 151 1.66 14.54 5.13
CA ALA A 151 1.75 13.13 4.74
C ALA A 151 2.47 12.95 3.40
N LEU A 152 2.22 13.84 2.44
CA LEU A 152 2.89 13.87 1.14
C LEU A 152 4.40 14.13 1.28
N ILE A 153 4.77 15.11 2.12
CA ILE A 153 6.18 15.39 2.42
C ILE A 153 6.85 14.17 3.06
N ARG A 154 6.20 13.53 4.04
CA ARG A 154 6.73 12.31 4.65
C ARG A 154 6.87 11.17 3.66
N SER A 155 5.93 11.01 2.73
CA SER A 155 6.03 10.01 1.66
C SER A 155 7.25 10.26 0.79
N TRP A 156 7.46 11.50 0.35
CA TRP A 156 8.60 11.87 -0.50
C TRP A 156 9.95 11.48 0.11
N TRP A 157 10.14 11.72 1.42
CA TRP A 157 11.40 11.45 2.11
C TRP A 157 11.57 9.98 2.57
N ALA A 158 10.49 9.23 2.66
CA ALA A 158 10.51 7.88 3.25
C ALA A 158 10.66 6.76 2.24
N PHE A 159 10.37 7.00 0.95
CA PHE A 159 10.51 6.01 -0.11
C PHE A 159 11.95 5.87 -0.55
N GLU A 160 12.45 4.64 -0.48
CA GLU A 160 13.77 4.27 -1.02
C GLU A 160 13.58 3.65 -2.41
N PRO A 161 14.51 3.91 -3.37
CA PRO A 161 14.49 3.21 -4.66
C PRO A 161 14.53 1.70 -4.41
N ARG A 162 13.78 0.94 -5.18
CA ARG A 162 13.82 -0.53 -5.12
C ARG A 162 15.24 -0.97 -5.41
N ALA A 163 15.89 -1.62 -4.45
CA ALA A 163 17.16 -2.29 -4.71
C ALA A 163 16.93 -3.30 -5.85
N ALA A 164 17.73 -3.20 -6.92
CA ALA A 164 17.70 -4.19 -7.99
C ALA A 164 17.99 -5.57 -7.37
N LEU A 165 17.04 -6.49 -7.50
CA LEU A 165 17.17 -7.89 -7.10
C LEU A 165 17.92 -8.65 -8.20
#